data_a8b98d2feae29b98b3e95cf07075f643
#
_entry.id   a8b98d2feae29b98b3e95cf07075f643
#
_cell.length_a   1.000
_cell.length_b   1.000
_cell.length_c   1.000
_cell.angle_alpha   90.00
_cell.angle_beta   90.00
_cell.angle_gamma   90.00
#
_symmetry.space_group_name_H-M   'P 1'
#
loop_
_entity.id
_entity.type
_entity.pdbx_description
1 polymer ?
#
loop_
_entity_poly.entity_id
_entity_poly.type
_entity_poly.pdbx_seq_one_letter_code
_entity_poly.pdbx_strand_id
1 'polypeptide(L)'
;MKKLVVALTGLILLVSCEQAKIGYVDNVKLMDAYQEKIDVETKFKTKTDALTKKRDSISQAFQIEAQAFQAKAQKMNQKKAQEEYGLMQQRGQFMGQQLQQEEQTLMAAGQVEMDSIVSKVKKEIKAYGVANKYTYILGGGDGGSVLYGQDANDLTDEVVKLLNDKYKQ
;
A
#
# COMPACT_ATOMS: atom_id res chain seq x y z
N MET A 1 -36.59 59.32 14.82
CA MET A 1 -36.48 57.93 15.33
C MET A 1 -36.72 56.87 14.24
N LYS A 2 -37.69 56.99 13.35
CA LYS A 2 -37.94 56.02 12.25
C LYS A 2 -36.77 55.86 11.26
N LYS A 3 -35.99 56.94 10.97
CA LYS A 3 -34.84 56.92 10.05
C LYS A 3 -33.60 56.24 10.66
N LEU A 4 -33.48 56.23 11.99
CA LEU A 4 -32.37 55.60 12.68
C LEU A 4 -32.52 54.05 12.79
N VAL A 5 -33.78 53.57 12.87
CA VAL A 5 -34.12 52.13 12.88
C VAL A 5 -33.86 51.50 11.52
N VAL A 6 -34.14 52.19 10.41
CA VAL A 6 -33.88 51.71 9.05
C VAL A 6 -32.35 51.57 8.75
N ALA A 7 -31.55 52.50 9.31
CA ALA A 7 -30.07 52.43 9.16
C ALA A 7 -29.45 51.24 9.96
N LEU A 8 -30.05 50.91 11.13
CA LEU A 8 -29.58 49.80 11.95
C LEU A 8 -29.96 48.42 11.37
N THR A 9 -31.13 48.34 10.66
CA THR A 9 -31.58 47.08 10.00
C THR A 9 -30.80 46.78 8.74
N GLY A 10 -30.25 47.77 8.05
CA GLY A 10 -29.39 47.59 6.86
C GLY A 10 -27.99 47.06 7.19
N LEU A 11 -27.51 47.23 8.43
CA LEU A 11 -26.14 46.78 8.83
C LEU A 11 -26.10 45.29 9.22
N ILE A 12 -27.24 44.64 9.48
CA ILE A 12 -27.31 43.22 9.88
C ILE A 12 -27.29 42.28 8.64
N LEU A 13 -27.50 42.80 7.42
CA LEU A 13 -27.50 41.99 6.18
C LEU A 13 -26.11 41.78 5.57
N LEU A 14 -25.05 42.27 6.19
CA LEU A 14 -23.67 41.85 5.84
C LEU A 14 -23.36 40.49 6.49
N VAL A 15 -24.27 39.52 6.30
CA VAL A 15 -24.02 38.12 6.64
C VAL A 15 -22.85 37.69 5.74
N SER A 16 -21.68 37.60 6.35
CA SER A 16 -20.46 37.07 5.82
C SER A 16 -20.75 35.80 5.00
N CYS A 17 -20.62 35.91 3.71
CA CYS A 17 -20.50 34.75 2.85
C CYS A 17 -19.21 34.03 3.31
N GLU A 18 -19.33 33.05 4.18
CA GLU A 18 -18.19 32.27 4.64
C GLU A 18 -17.63 31.56 3.42
N GLN A 19 -16.52 32.10 2.90
CA GLN A 19 -15.88 31.56 1.72
C GLN A 19 -15.42 30.14 2.03
N ALA A 20 -15.90 29.16 1.25
CA ALA A 20 -15.55 27.77 1.43
C ALA A 20 -14.03 27.58 1.42
N LYS A 21 -13.48 27.10 2.53
CA LYS A 21 -12.06 26.81 2.65
C LYS A 21 -11.79 25.47 1.94
N ILE A 22 -11.08 25.53 0.81
CA ILE A 22 -10.75 24.37 -0.02
C ILE A 22 -9.25 24.19 -0.03
N GLY A 23 -8.79 22.96 0.21
CA GLY A 23 -7.40 22.54 0.03
C GLY A 23 -7.30 21.30 -0.84
N TYR A 24 -6.10 20.94 -1.21
CA TYR A 24 -5.83 19.68 -1.91
C TYR A 24 -4.57 19.01 -1.36
N VAL A 25 -4.48 17.71 -1.60
CA VAL A 25 -3.33 16.88 -1.24
C VAL A 25 -2.92 16.10 -2.47
N ASP A 26 -1.67 16.20 -2.88
CA ASP A 26 -1.08 15.34 -3.91
C ASP A 26 -0.93 13.93 -3.33
N ASN A 27 -1.80 13.02 -3.78
CA ASN A 27 -1.88 11.66 -3.27
C ASN A 27 -0.59 10.87 -3.52
N VAL A 28 0.08 11.11 -4.65
CA VAL A 28 1.32 10.41 -5.01
C VAL A 28 2.46 10.86 -4.11
N LYS A 29 2.68 12.18 -4.02
CA LYS A 29 3.71 12.74 -3.14
C LYS A 29 3.49 12.38 -1.68
N LEU A 30 2.23 12.42 -1.21
CA LEU A 30 1.88 12.02 0.16
C LEU A 30 2.27 10.57 0.42
N MET A 31 1.85 9.64 -0.44
CA MET A 31 2.14 8.22 -0.27
C MET A 31 3.63 7.91 -0.38
N ASP A 32 4.36 8.61 -1.25
CA ASP A 32 5.81 8.43 -1.40
C ASP A 32 6.62 8.96 -0.21
N ALA A 33 6.10 9.96 0.50
CA ALA A 33 6.74 10.56 1.67
C ALA A 33 6.25 9.99 3.02
N TYR A 34 5.21 9.14 3.02
CA TYR A 34 4.67 8.56 4.24
C TYR A 34 5.52 7.39 4.74
N GLN A 35 6.17 7.56 5.89
CA GLN A 35 7.14 6.61 6.43
C GLN A 35 6.55 5.21 6.68
N GLU A 36 5.32 5.11 7.20
CA GLU A 36 4.67 3.81 7.44
C GLU A 36 4.51 3.01 6.13
N LYS A 37 4.15 3.68 5.03
CA LYS A 37 4.07 3.06 3.70
C LYS A 37 5.44 2.57 3.24
N ILE A 38 6.48 3.38 3.39
CA ILE A 38 7.86 3.02 3.02
C ILE A 38 8.34 1.79 3.81
N ASP A 39 8.07 1.77 5.11
CA ASP A 39 8.47 0.66 5.99
C ASP A 39 7.73 -0.63 5.63
N VAL A 40 6.43 -0.55 5.33
CA VAL A 40 5.64 -1.69 4.86
C VAL A 40 6.15 -2.21 3.52
N GLU A 41 6.41 -1.35 2.54
CA GLU A 41 6.98 -1.76 1.26
C GLU A 41 8.34 -2.46 1.43
N THR A 42 9.21 -1.90 2.27
CA THR A 42 10.53 -2.48 2.57
C THR A 42 10.39 -3.85 3.23
N LYS A 43 9.47 -4.00 4.18
CA LYS A 43 9.15 -5.27 4.85
C LYS A 43 8.70 -6.33 3.85
N PHE A 44 7.78 -5.98 2.94
CA PHE A 44 7.28 -6.93 1.95
C PHE A 44 8.30 -7.23 0.86
N LYS A 45 9.09 -6.26 0.44
CA LYS A 45 10.23 -6.48 -0.46
C LYS A 45 11.21 -7.51 0.13
N THR A 46 11.59 -7.34 1.39
CA THR A 46 12.50 -8.28 2.08
C THR A 46 11.91 -9.69 2.13
N LYS A 47 10.61 -9.84 2.39
CA LYS A 47 9.94 -11.15 2.40
C LYS A 47 9.89 -11.77 0.99
N THR A 48 9.63 -10.98 -0.04
CA THR A 48 9.62 -11.43 -1.44
C THR A 48 11.02 -11.88 -1.88
N ASP A 49 12.05 -11.12 -1.52
CA ASP A 49 13.46 -11.47 -1.81
C ASP A 49 13.84 -12.79 -1.10
N ALA A 50 13.41 -13.00 0.14
CA ALA A 50 13.61 -14.24 0.88
C ALA A 50 12.89 -15.43 0.24
N LEU A 51 11.63 -15.24 -0.21
CA LEU A 51 10.88 -16.29 -0.91
C LEU A 51 11.52 -16.65 -2.26
N THR A 52 12.03 -15.67 -2.99
CA THR A 52 12.78 -15.88 -4.23
C THR A 52 14.04 -16.73 -3.97
N LYS A 53 14.83 -16.37 -2.96
CA LYS A 53 16.02 -17.16 -2.58
C LYS A 53 15.66 -18.58 -2.15
N LYS A 54 14.56 -18.76 -1.42
CA LYS A 54 14.04 -20.09 -1.04
C LYS A 54 13.67 -20.92 -2.27
N ARG A 55 12.97 -20.31 -3.24
CA ARG A 55 12.63 -20.94 -4.52
C ARG A 55 13.87 -21.41 -5.29
N ASP A 56 14.86 -20.51 -5.42
CA ASP A 56 16.11 -20.82 -6.12
C ASP A 56 16.87 -21.97 -5.45
N SER A 57 16.99 -21.95 -4.12
CA SER A 57 17.63 -23.02 -3.36
C SER A 57 16.93 -24.37 -3.54
N ILE A 58 15.58 -24.37 -3.51
CA ILE A 58 14.77 -25.58 -3.73
C ILE A 58 14.99 -26.09 -5.16
N SER A 59 14.99 -25.21 -6.16
CA SER A 59 15.19 -25.55 -7.56
C SER A 59 16.58 -26.18 -7.77
N GLN A 60 17.64 -25.59 -7.21
CA GLN A 60 18.99 -26.12 -7.29
C GLN A 60 19.11 -27.48 -6.61
N ALA A 61 18.56 -27.63 -5.40
CA ALA A 61 18.56 -28.90 -4.70
C ALA A 61 17.84 -29.99 -5.50
N PHE A 62 16.72 -29.68 -6.11
CA PHE A 62 15.95 -30.60 -6.94
C PHE A 62 16.70 -30.99 -8.22
N GLN A 63 17.43 -30.06 -8.87
CA GLN A 63 18.26 -30.34 -10.02
C GLN A 63 19.40 -31.31 -9.67
N ILE A 64 20.11 -31.10 -8.55
CA ILE A 64 21.18 -31.98 -8.08
C ILE A 64 20.62 -33.37 -7.80
N GLU A 65 19.45 -33.46 -7.13
CA GLU A 65 18.80 -34.72 -6.85
C GLU A 65 18.37 -35.46 -8.11
N ALA A 66 17.84 -34.75 -9.12
CA ALA A 66 17.47 -35.33 -10.41
C ALA A 66 18.73 -35.90 -11.17
N GLN A 67 19.85 -35.19 -11.15
CA GLN A 67 21.11 -35.69 -11.71
C GLN A 67 21.64 -36.93 -10.99
N ALA A 68 21.60 -36.90 -9.65
CA ALA A 68 22.00 -38.06 -8.85
C ALA A 68 21.09 -39.26 -9.10
N PHE A 69 19.79 -39.02 -9.22
CA PHE A 69 18.82 -40.05 -9.56
C PHE A 69 19.12 -40.67 -10.94
N GLN A 70 19.39 -39.89 -11.98
CA GLN A 70 19.73 -40.39 -13.32
C GLN A 70 20.92 -41.36 -13.29
N ALA A 71 22.00 -41.01 -12.57
CA ALA A 71 23.17 -41.86 -12.41
C ALA A 71 22.87 -43.17 -11.66
N LYS A 72 21.96 -43.12 -10.67
CA LYS A 72 21.55 -44.25 -9.85
C LYS A 72 20.56 -45.17 -10.59
N ALA A 73 19.64 -44.61 -11.36
CA ALA A 73 18.57 -45.32 -12.08
C ALA A 73 19.15 -46.31 -13.11
N GLN A 74 20.33 -46.02 -13.75
CA GLN A 74 21.00 -46.90 -14.69
C GLN A 74 21.41 -48.26 -14.06
N LYS A 75 21.56 -48.30 -12.73
CA LYS A 75 21.96 -49.49 -11.98
C LYS A 75 20.83 -50.14 -11.21
N MET A 76 19.59 -49.60 -11.35
CA MET A 76 18.41 -50.08 -10.62
C MET A 76 17.58 -51.04 -11.44
N ASN A 77 16.76 -51.84 -10.75
CA ASN A 77 15.66 -52.54 -11.37
C ASN A 77 14.61 -51.52 -11.87
N GLN A 78 14.09 -51.79 -13.08
CA GLN A 78 13.13 -50.89 -13.77
C GLN A 78 11.93 -50.48 -12.88
N LYS A 79 11.33 -51.44 -12.15
CA LYS A 79 10.20 -51.16 -11.25
C LYS A 79 10.60 -50.16 -10.17
N LYS A 80 11.72 -50.36 -9.51
CA LYS A 80 12.22 -49.47 -8.47
C LYS A 80 12.56 -48.08 -8.98
N ALA A 81 13.17 -48.02 -10.19
CA ALA A 81 13.46 -46.73 -10.84
C ALA A 81 12.18 -45.92 -11.13
N GLN A 82 11.10 -46.57 -11.61
CA GLN A 82 9.82 -45.93 -11.82
C GLN A 82 9.18 -45.45 -10.52
N GLU A 83 9.23 -46.23 -9.46
CA GLU A 83 8.71 -45.85 -8.15
C GLU A 83 9.43 -44.62 -7.58
N GLU A 84 10.77 -44.64 -7.56
CA GLU A 84 11.59 -43.50 -7.08
C GLU A 84 11.38 -42.25 -7.93
N TYR A 85 11.25 -42.39 -9.26
CA TYR A 85 10.94 -41.25 -10.15
C TYR A 85 9.58 -40.66 -9.87
N GLY A 86 8.55 -41.50 -9.65
CA GLY A 86 7.20 -41.05 -9.30
C GLY A 86 7.18 -40.28 -7.98
N LEU A 87 7.89 -40.77 -6.96
CA LEU A 87 8.03 -40.07 -5.68
C LEU A 87 8.75 -38.71 -5.82
N MET A 88 9.80 -38.66 -6.65
CA MET A 88 10.51 -37.41 -6.92
C MET A 88 9.60 -36.40 -7.62
N GLN A 89 8.82 -36.79 -8.62
CA GLN A 89 7.85 -35.94 -9.30
C GLN A 89 6.78 -35.43 -8.33
N GLN A 90 6.21 -36.32 -7.52
CA GLN A 90 5.19 -35.95 -6.52
C GLN A 90 5.72 -34.90 -5.54
N ARG A 91 6.97 -35.08 -5.07
CA ARG A 91 7.62 -34.13 -4.17
C ARG A 91 7.84 -32.79 -4.87
N GLY A 92 8.31 -32.76 -6.11
CA GLY A 92 8.48 -31.54 -6.87
C GLY A 92 7.17 -30.77 -7.06
N GLN A 93 6.07 -31.48 -7.37
CA GLN A 93 4.73 -30.87 -7.48
C GLN A 93 4.27 -30.28 -6.14
N PHE A 94 4.45 -31.03 -5.03
CA PHE A 94 4.06 -30.56 -3.70
C PHE A 94 4.84 -29.30 -3.30
N MET A 95 6.16 -29.28 -3.54
CA MET A 95 7.00 -28.11 -3.23
C MET A 95 6.60 -26.90 -4.10
N GLY A 96 6.29 -27.12 -5.39
CA GLY A 96 5.80 -26.07 -6.28
C GLY A 96 4.49 -25.48 -5.80
N GLN A 97 3.53 -26.30 -5.39
CA GLN A 97 2.25 -25.85 -4.84
C GLN A 97 2.44 -25.07 -3.53
N GLN A 98 3.32 -25.53 -2.64
CA GLN A 98 3.62 -24.85 -1.39
C GLN A 98 4.22 -23.46 -1.63
N LEU A 99 5.19 -23.34 -2.55
CA LEU A 99 5.78 -22.04 -2.90
C LEU A 99 4.74 -21.09 -3.50
N GLN A 100 3.87 -21.58 -4.37
CA GLN A 100 2.79 -20.79 -4.95
C GLN A 100 1.81 -20.28 -3.88
N GLN A 101 1.46 -21.13 -2.92
CA GLN A 101 0.60 -20.74 -1.80
C GLN A 101 1.26 -19.70 -0.90
N GLU A 102 2.56 -19.86 -0.59
CA GLU A 102 3.31 -18.87 0.18
C GLU A 102 3.33 -17.51 -0.55
N GLU A 103 3.56 -17.50 -1.87
CA GLU A 103 3.55 -16.28 -2.69
C GLU A 103 2.18 -15.58 -2.67
N GLN A 104 1.10 -16.33 -2.89
CA GLN A 104 -0.26 -15.78 -2.81
C GLN A 104 -0.58 -15.21 -1.44
N THR A 105 -0.19 -15.91 -0.38
CA THR A 105 -0.39 -15.45 1.00
C THR A 105 0.39 -14.16 1.26
N LEU A 106 1.63 -14.09 0.79
CA LEU A 106 2.46 -12.89 0.93
C LEU A 106 1.89 -11.69 0.19
N MET A 107 1.42 -11.88 -1.05
CA MET A 107 0.77 -10.83 -1.84
C MET A 107 -0.52 -10.34 -1.18
N ALA A 108 -1.38 -11.27 -0.73
CA ALA A 108 -2.62 -10.92 -0.04
C ALA A 108 -2.35 -10.13 1.25
N ALA A 109 -1.36 -10.55 2.03
CA ALA A 109 -0.97 -9.82 3.25
C ALA A 109 -0.45 -8.42 2.94
N GLY A 110 0.33 -8.23 1.87
CA GLY A 110 0.80 -6.92 1.42
C GLY A 110 -0.35 -6.00 1.02
N GLN A 111 -1.33 -6.53 0.29
CA GLN A 111 -2.51 -5.77 -0.11
C GLN A 111 -3.32 -5.31 1.10
N VAL A 112 -3.55 -6.18 2.08
CA VAL A 112 -4.29 -5.84 3.31
C VAL A 112 -3.58 -4.74 4.10
N GLU A 113 -2.25 -4.81 4.25
CA GLU A 113 -1.51 -3.74 4.92
C GLU A 113 -1.58 -2.41 4.15
N MET A 114 -1.48 -2.44 2.82
CA MET A 114 -1.59 -1.24 1.99
C MET A 114 -2.99 -0.62 2.06
N ASP A 115 -4.05 -1.42 2.01
CA ASP A 115 -5.43 -0.95 2.16
C ASP A 115 -5.66 -0.31 3.54
N SER A 116 -5.04 -0.86 4.58
CA SER A 116 -5.04 -0.29 5.94
C SER A 116 -4.38 1.08 5.97
N ILE A 117 -3.21 1.23 5.32
CA ILE A 117 -2.51 2.52 5.20
C ILE A 117 -3.38 3.55 4.50
N VAL A 118 -3.96 3.20 3.34
CA VAL A 118 -4.87 4.10 2.60
C VAL A 118 -6.06 4.54 3.45
N SER A 119 -6.64 3.60 4.20
CA SER A 119 -7.76 3.88 5.11
C SER A 119 -7.36 4.82 6.24
N LYS A 120 -6.17 4.62 6.82
CA LYS A 120 -5.58 5.48 7.86
C LYS A 120 -5.35 6.89 7.33
N VAL A 121 -4.72 7.02 6.15
CA VAL A 121 -4.48 8.33 5.50
C VAL A 121 -5.80 9.08 5.29
N LYS A 122 -6.82 8.43 4.74
CA LYS A 122 -8.15 9.05 4.55
C LYS A 122 -8.76 9.51 5.85
N LYS A 123 -8.63 8.72 6.93
CA LYS A 123 -9.13 9.08 8.26
C LYS A 123 -8.40 10.30 8.82
N GLU A 124 -7.09 10.38 8.68
CA GLU A 124 -6.29 11.50 9.18
C GLU A 124 -6.54 12.78 8.36
N ILE A 125 -6.66 12.70 7.02
CA ILE A 125 -7.06 13.84 6.18
C ILE A 125 -8.42 14.37 6.60
N LYS A 126 -9.39 13.48 6.85
CA LYS A 126 -10.71 13.89 7.35
C LYS A 126 -10.62 14.59 8.69
N ALA A 127 -9.86 14.05 9.64
CA ALA A 127 -9.68 14.64 10.97
C ALA A 127 -9.00 16.02 10.88
N TYR A 128 -7.97 16.14 10.03
CA TYR A 128 -7.29 17.40 9.75
C TYR A 128 -8.23 18.44 9.15
N GLY A 129 -9.04 18.03 8.17
CA GLY A 129 -10.03 18.90 7.53
C GLY A 129 -11.05 19.48 8.53
N VAL A 130 -11.60 18.63 9.40
CA VAL A 130 -12.51 19.05 10.46
C VAL A 130 -11.85 20.03 11.45
N ALA A 131 -10.65 19.67 11.93
CA ALA A 131 -9.92 20.47 12.90
C ALA A 131 -9.57 21.87 12.38
N ASN A 132 -9.28 21.99 11.07
CA ASN A 132 -8.84 23.23 10.42
C ASN A 132 -9.97 23.92 9.64
N LYS A 133 -11.23 23.48 9.80
CA LYS A 133 -12.44 24.06 9.18
C LYS A 133 -12.39 24.10 7.65
N TYR A 134 -11.81 23.08 7.02
CA TYR A 134 -11.90 22.92 5.57
C TYR A 134 -13.28 22.43 5.18
N THR A 135 -13.84 23.03 4.14
CA THR A 135 -15.10 22.55 3.51
C THR A 135 -14.81 21.32 2.67
N TYR A 136 -13.70 21.34 1.93
CA TYR A 136 -13.22 20.22 1.13
C TYR A 136 -11.70 20.12 1.18
N ILE A 137 -11.20 18.89 1.21
CA ILE A 137 -9.81 18.54 0.87
C ILE A 137 -9.89 17.56 -0.29
N LEU A 138 -9.37 17.97 -1.44
CA LEU A 138 -9.46 17.23 -2.69
C LEU A 138 -8.17 16.46 -2.96
N GLY A 139 -8.26 15.36 -3.71
CA GLY A 139 -7.08 14.63 -4.18
C GLY A 139 -6.48 15.29 -5.42
N GLY A 140 -5.21 15.62 -5.35
CA GLY A 140 -4.37 16.09 -6.46
C GLY A 140 -3.35 15.04 -6.88
N GLY A 141 -2.44 15.43 -7.77
CA GLY A 141 -1.42 14.57 -8.38
C GLY A 141 -1.96 13.70 -9.51
N ASP A 142 -1.15 12.78 -10.01
CA ASP A 142 -1.53 11.89 -11.10
C ASP A 142 -2.75 11.03 -10.72
N GLY A 143 -3.82 11.13 -11.52
CA GLY A 143 -5.10 10.47 -11.25
C GLY A 143 -5.98 11.17 -10.21
N GLY A 144 -5.58 12.33 -9.67
CA GLY A 144 -6.39 13.17 -8.80
C GLY A 144 -7.41 14.03 -9.54
N SER A 145 -8.39 14.56 -8.80
CA SER A 145 -9.42 15.44 -9.37
C SER A 145 -8.95 16.90 -9.56
N VAL A 146 -7.84 17.29 -8.92
CA VAL A 146 -7.26 18.64 -9.02
C VAL A 146 -6.21 18.67 -10.10
N LEU A 147 -6.52 19.36 -11.21
CA LEU A 147 -5.59 19.57 -12.32
C LEU A 147 -4.70 20.80 -12.10
N TYR A 148 -5.20 21.78 -11.36
CA TYR A 148 -4.48 22.99 -10.97
C TYR A 148 -5.01 23.49 -9.62
N GLY A 149 -4.11 23.92 -8.77
CA GLY A 149 -4.39 24.59 -7.50
C GLY A 149 -3.27 25.57 -7.17
N GLN A 150 -3.59 26.64 -6.43
CA GLN A 150 -2.58 27.54 -5.90
C GLN A 150 -1.79 26.82 -4.81
N ASP A 151 -0.48 27.08 -4.72
CA ASP A 151 0.41 26.47 -3.73
C ASP A 151 -0.05 26.72 -2.29
N ALA A 152 -0.68 27.88 -2.03
CA ALA A 152 -1.26 28.19 -0.72
C ALA A 152 -2.40 27.24 -0.28
N ASN A 153 -2.96 26.47 -1.21
CA ASN A 153 -4.01 25.48 -0.96
C ASN A 153 -3.49 24.04 -0.97
N ASP A 154 -2.19 23.86 -1.23
CA ASP A 154 -1.52 22.55 -1.15
C ASP A 154 -1.24 22.20 0.32
N LEU A 155 -1.84 21.12 0.78
CA LEU A 155 -1.74 20.62 2.15
C LEU A 155 -0.84 19.38 2.25
N THR A 156 -0.18 19.01 1.16
CA THR A 156 0.55 17.75 1.06
C THR A 156 1.60 17.63 2.16
N ASP A 157 2.48 18.62 2.28
CA ASP A 157 3.59 18.58 3.25
C ASP A 157 3.10 18.62 4.70
N GLU A 158 2.02 19.38 4.98
CA GLU A 158 1.43 19.45 6.32
C GLU A 158 0.80 18.10 6.72
N VAL A 159 0.09 17.45 5.80
CA VAL A 159 -0.53 16.15 6.04
C VAL A 159 0.54 15.05 6.15
N VAL A 160 1.57 15.06 5.31
CA VAL A 160 2.73 14.15 5.42
C VAL A 160 3.38 14.26 6.79
N LYS A 161 3.65 15.50 7.23
CA LYS A 161 4.23 15.74 8.55
C LYS A 161 3.34 15.18 9.67
N LEU A 162 2.04 15.47 9.62
CA LEU A 162 1.06 14.95 10.59
C LEU A 162 1.06 13.42 10.66
N LEU A 163 1.03 12.74 9.52
CA LEU A 163 1.05 11.28 9.42
C LEU A 163 2.33 10.69 9.99
N ASN A 164 3.48 11.26 9.61
CA ASN A 164 4.78 10.80 10.07
C ASN A 164 5.02 11.04 11.56
N ASP A 165 4.53 12.16 12.10
CA ASP A 165 4.61 12.47 13.54
C ASP A 165 3.75 11.47 14.36
N LYS A 166 2.59 11.09 13.86
CA LYS A 166 1.72 10.08 14.50
C LYS A 166 2.27 8.65 14.38
N TYR A 167 2.97 8.34 13.32
CA TYR A 167 3.56 7.02 13.14
C TYR A 167 4.72 6.74 14.08
N LYS A 168 5.44 7.79 14.50
CA LYS A 168 6.59 7.69 15.44
C LYS A 168 6.20 7.56 16.91
N GLN A 169 4.92 7.75 17.24
CA GLN A 169 4.40 7.63 18.62
C GLN A 169 3.95 6.20 18.92
#